data_35bb4a95ad181e4ae5a82276031fb41b
#
_entry.id   35bb4a95ad181e4ae5a82276031fb41b
#
_cell.length_a   1.000
_cell.length_b   1.000
_cell.length_c   1.000
_cell.angle_alpha   90.00
_cell.angle_beta   90.00
_cell.angle_gamma   90.00
#
_symmetry.space_group_name_H-M   'P 1'
#
loop_
_entity.id
_entity.type
_entity.pdbx_description
1 polymer ?
#
loop_
_entity_poly.entity_id
_entity_poly.type
_entity_poly.pdbx_seq_one_letter_code
_entity_poly.pdbx_strand_id
1 'polypeptide(L)'
;DLESAPHVTADESFAPQTTVDAYMGGEAVSAPVYRRESIPVGGRVDGPALIIEATATTIVEPGWQAEMTDIGNLVVRRVVARVERVAIGTDCDPVMLEVFNNLFMSIAEQMGYTLQNTALSVNVKERLDFSCAIFDSTGSLIANAPHMPVHLGSMGESVRAVIRDNEGEIGPGDAFVLNNPYNGGTHLPDITVITPVFDEGEI
;
A
#
# COMPACT_ATOMS: atom_id res chain seq x y z
N ASP A 1 -4.01 20.32 -30.26
CA ASP A 1 -3.55 19.36 -31.28
C ASP A 1 -2.40 18.57 -30.65
N LEU A 2 -2.69 17.32 -30.29
CA LEU A 2 -1.64 16.36 -29.88
C LEU A 2 -1.05 15.81 -31.18
N GLU A 3 0.16 16.22 -31.53
CA GLU A 3 0.89 15.61 -32.63
C GLU A 3 1.05 14.11 -32.35
N SER A 4 0.48 13.29 -33.22
CA SER A 4 0.67 11.84 -33.19
C SER A 4 2.13 11.50 -33.44
N ALA A 5 2.78 10.80 -32.50
CA ALA A 5 4.10 10.26 -32.69
C ALA A 5 4.16 9.36 -33.94
N PRO A 6 5.24 9.33 -34.70
CA PRO A 6 5.34 8.54 -35.92
C PRO A 6 5.17 7.06 -35.60
N HIS A 7 4.24 6.40 -36.30
CA HIS A 7 4.05 4.95 -36.26
C HIS A 7 5.30 4.26 -36.82
N VAL A 8 6.11 3.68 -35.95
CA VAL A 8 7.16 2.73 -36.32
C VAL A 8 6.56 1.31 -36.18
N THR A 9 6.61 0.55 -37.25
CA THR A 9 6.10 -0.83 -37.28
C THR A 9 6.95 -1.76 -36.39
N ALA A 10 6.31 -2.70 -35.70
CA ALA A 10 6.81 -3.55 -34.61
C ALA A 10 7.92 -4.56 -34.97
N ASP A 11 8.73 -4.36 -36.00
CA ASP A 11 9.73 -5.33 -36.49
C ASP A 11 11.18 -4.80 -36.55
N GLU A 12 11.50 -3.66 -35.96
CA GLU A 12 12.89 -3.22 -35.81
C GLU A 12 13.37 -3.53 -34.38
N SER A 13 14.33 -4.47 -34.29
CA SER A 13 15.04 -4.77 -33.05
C SER A 13 15.84 -3.53 -32.61
N PHE A 14 15.36 -2.83 -31.60
CA PHE A 14 16.11 -1.75 -30.95
C PHE A 14 17.19 -2.35 -30.03
N ALA A 15 18.37 -1.77 -30.05
CA ALA A 15 19.52 -2.25 -29.28
C ALA A 15 19.83 -1.29 -28.11
N PRO A 16 20.37 -1.79 -27.00
CA PRO A 16 20.87 -0.95 -25.93
C PRO A 16 22.04 -0.09 -26.45
N GLN A 17 22.10 1.15 -25.99
CA GLN A 17 23.17 2.08 -26.33
C GLN A 17 24.51 1.69 -25.67
N THR A 18 24.43 1.19 -24.44
CA THR A 18 25.55 0.76 -23.62
C THR A 18 25.05 -0.17 -22.51
N THR A 19 25.96 -0.66 -21.71
CA THR A 19 25.67 -1.44 -20.51
C THR A 19 26.43 -0.84 -19.34
N VAL A 20 25.83 -0.80 -18.15
CA VAL A 20 26.44 -0.29 -16.92
C VAL A 20 26.26 -1.27 -15.79
N ASP A 21 27.19 -1.25 -14.85
CA ASP A 21 27.02 -1.99 -13.60
C ASP A 21 26.12 -1.19 -12.66
N ALA A 22 25.11 -1.83 -12.14
CA ALA A 22 24.12 -1.25 -11.24
C ALA A 22 23.85 -2.19 -10.07
N TYR A 23 23.25 -1.66 -9.01
CA TYR A 23 22.79 -2.46 -7.88
C TYR A 23 21.26 -2.44 -7.86
N MET A 24 20.63 -3.59 -8.14
CA MET A 24 19.17 -3.73 -8.24
C MET A 24 18.70 -5.01 -7.57
N GLY A 25 17.56 -4.96 -6.88
CA GLY A 25 16.99 -6.12 -6.21
C GLY A 25 17.87 -6.71 -5.10
N GLY A 26 18.85 -5.96 -4.59
CA GLY A 26 19.80 -6.42 -3.57
C GLY A 26 21.08 -7.06 -4.13
N GLU A 27 21.31 -7.05 -5.44
CA GLU A 27 22.46 -7.66 -6.10
C GLU A 27 23.11 -6.73 -7.12
N ALA A 28 24.40 -6.93 -7.38
CA ALA A 28 25.10 -6.26 -8.46
C ALA A 28 24.71 -6.90 -9.80
N VAL A 29 24.22 -6.08 -10.72
CA VAL A 29 23.73 -6.53 -12.03
C VAL A 29 24.34 -5.71 -13.15
N SER A 30 24.49 -6.32 -14.32
CA SER A 30 24.86 -5.64 -15.55
C SER A 30 23.57 -5.20 -16.26
N ALA A 31 23.31 -3.88 -16.32
CA ALA A 31 22.07 -3.33 -16.81
C ALA A 31 22.28 -2.63 -18.18
N PRO A 32 21.65 -3.12 -19.26
CA PRO A 32 21.64 -2.43 -20.55
C PRO A 32 20.90 -1.08 -20.45
N VAL A 33 21.39 -0.09 -21.17
CA VAL A 33 20.85 1.27 -21.19
C VAL A 33 20.22 1.54 -22.55
N TYR A 34 18.96 1.89 -22.57
CA TYR A 34 18.20 2.24 -23.75
C TYR A 34 17.86 3.72 -23.75
N ARG A 35 17.78 4.33 -24.94
CA ARG A 35 17.13 5.64 -25.09
C ARG A 35 15.64 5.41 -25.29
N ARG A 36 14.81 6.16 -24.58
CA ARG A 36 13.36 6.07 -24.72
C ARG A 36 12.90 6.28 -26.15
N GLU A 37 13.53 7.23 -26.85
CA GLU A 37 13.20 7.59 -28.23
C GLU A 37 13.53 6.48 -29.25
N SER A 38 14.38 5.52 -28.86
CA SER A 38 14.72 4.37 -29.73
C SER A 38 13.80 3.16 -29.51
N ILE A 39 12.93 3.20 -28.51
CA ILE A 39 11.99 2.10 -28.23
C ILE A 39 10.74 2.29 -29.09
N PRO A 40 10.45 1.39 -30.05
CA PRO A 40 9.26 1.51 -30.88
C PRO A 40 7.99 1.24 -30.10
N VAL A 41 6.84 1.63 -30.64
CA VAL A 41 5.53 1.26 -30.12
C VAL A 41 5.40 -0.26 -30.05
N GLY A 42 4.99 -0.80 -28.90
CA GLY A 42 4.96 -2.24 -28.60
C GLY A 42 6.34 -2.82 -28.26
N GLY A 43 7.41 -2.02 -28.30
CA GLY A 43 8.75 -2.45 -27.89
C GLY A 43 8.79 -2.75 -26.39
N ARG A 44 9.45 -3.87 -26.03
CA ARG A 44 9.55 -4.38 -24.66
C ARG A 44 10.99 -4.42 -24.21
N VAL A 45 11.22 -3.96 -22.98
CA VAL A 45 12.53 -3.98 -22.32
C VAL A 45 12.39 -4.79 -21.04
N ASP A 46 13.11 -5.91 -20.97
CA ASP A 46 13.16 -6.74 -19.76
C ASP A 46 14.20 -6.18 -18.77
N GLY A 47 13.87 -6.21 -17.48
CA GLY A 47 14.82 -5.88 -16.42
C GLY A 47 15.78 -7.04 -16.10
N PRO A 48 17.01 -6.72 -15.63
CA PRO A 48 17.46 -5.38 -15.23
C PRO A 48 17.81 -4.48 -16.43
N ALA A 49 17.31 -3.25 -16.46
CA ALA A 49 17.62 -2.29 -17.52
C ALA A 49 17.41 -0.83 -17.07
N LEU A 50 18.02 0.11 -17.78
CA LEU A 50 17.79 1.55 -17.64
C LEU A 50 17.25 2.12 -18.95
N ILE A 51 16.18 2.91 -18.86
CA ILE A 51 15.62 3.65 -20.00
C ILE A 51 15.82 5.13 -19.69
N ILE A 52 16.67 5.80 -20.46
CA ILE A 52 17.05 7.20 -20.29
C ILE A 52 16.32 8.10 -21.29
N GLU A 53 15.95 9.28 -20.83
CA GLU A 53 15.41 10.38 -21.63
C GLU A 53 16.02 11.71 -21.17
N ALA A 54 15.70 12.81 -21.82
CA ALA A 54 16.36 14.09 -21.58
C ALA A 54 16.27 14.60 -20.13
N THR A 55 15.19 14.26 -19.40
CA THR A 55 14.90 14.78 -18.06
C THR A 55 14.62 13.70 -17.02
N ALA A 56 14.60 12.42 -17.40
CA ALA A 56 14.28 11.33 -16.50
C ALA A 56 15.02 10.03 -16.84
N THR A 57 15.02 9.12 -15.91
CA THR A 57 15.50 7.75 -16.08
C THR A 57 14.48 6.79 -15.47
N THR A 58 14.02 5.83 -16.27
CA THR A 58 13.16 4.74 -15.80
C THR A 58 14.04 3.52 -15.50
N ILE A 59 13.97 3.02 -14.27
CA ILE A 59 14.66 1.80 -13.84
C ILE A 59 13.69 0.64 -14.03
N VAL A 60 14.10 -0.37 -14.78
CA VAL A 60 13.38 -1.64 -14.92
C VAL A 60 14.13 -2.68 -14.10
N GLU A 61 13.60 -3.03 -12.94
CA GLU A 61 14.25 -3.99 -12.05
C GLU A 61 14.17 -5.44 -12.58
N PRO A 62 15.02 -6.36 -12.07
CA PRO A 62 14.90 -7.78 -12.38
C PRO A 62 13.49 -8.32 -12.11
N GLY A 63 12.93 -9.06 -13.07
CA GLY A 63 11.56 -9.58 -13.00
C GLY A 63 10.45 -8.58 -13.35
N TRP A 64 10.85 -7.40 -13.86
CA TRP A 64 9.93 -6.41 -14.44
C TRP A 64 10.19 -6.25 -15.93
N GLN A 65 9.17 -5.80 -16.65
CA GLN A 65 9.23 -5.50 -18.08
C GLN A 65 8.57 -4.13 -18.33
N ALA A 66 9.23 -3.28 -19.12
CA ALA A 66 8.67 -2.04 -19.63
C ALA A 66 8.16 -2.25 -21.06
N GLU A 67 6.99 -1.72 -21.41
CA GLU A 67 6.40 -1.75 -22.75
C GLU A 67 6.04 -0.33 -23.19
N MET A 68 6.41 0.05 -24.41
CA MET A 68 6.01 1.32 -25.01
C MET A 68 4.61 1.19 -25.61
N THR A 69 3.68 2.03 -25.12
CA THR A 69 2.31 2.06 -25.65
C THR A 69 2.19 2.85 -26.96
N ASP A 70 1.08 2.71 -27.65
CA ASP A 70 0.73 3.43 -28.88
C ASP A 70 0.63 4.96 -28.70
N ILE A 71 0.36 5.42 -27.48
CA ILE A 71 0.33 6.85 -27.11
C ILE A 71 1.66 7.34 -26.51
N GLY A 72 2.74 6.54 -26.60
CA GLY A 72 4.08 6.89 -26.15
C GLY A 72 4.32 6.80 -24.64
N ASN A 73 3.47 6.13 -23.86
CA ASN A 73 3.71 5.89 -22.45
C ASN A 73 4.55 4.62 -22.23
N LEU A 74 5.43 4.63 -21.23
CA LEU A 74 6.09 3.42 -20.73
C LEU A 74 5.22 2.81 -19.62
N VAL A 75 4.77 1.58 -19.83
CA VAL A 75 4.06 0.79 -18.80
C VAL A 75 5.01 -0.26 -18.26
N VAL A 76 5.34 -0.16 -16.98
CA VAL A 76 6.25 -1.12 -16.31
C VAL A 76 5.41 -2.10 -15.50
N ARG A 77 5.56 -3.39 -15.80
CA ARG A 77 4.81 -4.47 -15.14
C ARG A 77 5.75 -5.54 -14.61
N ARG A 78 5.38 -6.13 -13.48
CA ARG A 78 6.07 -7.31 -12.99
C ARG A 78 5.69 -8.52 -13.85
N VAL A 79 6.69 -9.24 -14.38
CA VAL A 79 6.51 -10.43 -15.21
C VAL A 79 6.96 -11.72 -14.53
N VAL A 80 7.73 -11.59 -13.44
CA VAL A 80 8.10 -12.72 -12.57
C VAL A 80 7.31 -12.60 -11.27
N ALA A 81 6.60 -13.66 -10.88
CA ALA A 81 5.87 -13.70 -9.63
C ALA A 81 6.80 -13.37 -8.45
N ARG A 82 6.31 -12.57 -7.50
CA ARG A 82 7.03 -12.30 -6.27
C ARG A 82 7.13 -13.61 -5.49
N VAL A 83 8.34 -13.97 -5.07
CA VAL A 83 8.50 -15.06 -4.10
C VAL A 83 7.86 -14.56 -2.82
N GLU A 84 6.76 -15.19 -2.40
CA GLU A 84 6.19 -14.93 -1.08
C GLU A 84 7.25 -15.25 -0.03
N ARG A 85 7.73 -14.23 0.65
CA ARG A 85 8.55 -14.42 1.85
C ARG A 85 7.62 -14.85 2.96
N VAL A 86 7.43 -16.15 3.09
CA VAL A 86 6.82 -16.70 4.31
C VAL A 86 7.76 -16.35 5.46
N ALA A 87 7.25 -15.66 6.46
CA ALA A 87 8.00 -15.41 7.70
C ALA A 87 8.32 -16.76 8.33
N ILE A 88 9.57 -17.20 8.17
CA ILE A 88 10.04 -18.47 8.73
C ILE A 88 10.71 -18.12 10.06
N GLY A 89 10.06 -18.48 11.16
CA GLY A 89 10.68 -18.49 12.47
C GLY A 89 9.92 -17.67 13.53
N THR A 90 9.98 -18.16 14.75
CA THR A 90 9.48 -17.51 15.97
C THR A 90 10.46 -16.46 16.52
N ASP A 91 11.63 -16.29 15.91
CA ASP A 91 12.58 -15.25 16.28
C ASP A 91 12.16 -13.93 15.62
N CYS A 92 11.78 -12.99 16.47
CA CYS A 92 11.37 -11.64 16.03
C CYS A 92 12.58 -10.93 15.39
N ASP A 93 12.56 -10.78 14.06
CA ASP A 93 13.52 -9.94 13.36
C ASP A 93 13.23 -8.45 13.68
N PRO A 94 14.14 -7.75 14.39
CA PRO A 94 13.90 -6.36 14.78
C PRO A 94 13.64 -5.43 13.59
N VAL A 95 14.26 -5.69 12.45
CA VAL A 95 14.11 -4.88 11.24
C VAL A 95 12.70 -5.08 10.65
N MET A 96 12.27 -6.33 10.56
CA MET A 96 10.92 -6.64 10.07
C MET A 96 9.84 -6.12 11.02
N LEU A 97 10.07 -6.21 12.33
CA LEU A 97 9.16 -5.64 13.32
C LEU A 97 8.99 -4.13 13.12
N GLU A 98 10.09 -3.40 12.92
CA GLU A 98 10.03 -1.96 12.68
C GLU A 98 9.35 -1.63 11.35
N VAL A 99 9.63 -2.40 10.28
CA VAL A 99 8.96 -2.24 8.97
C VAL A 99 7.46 -2.43 9.09
N PHE A 100 6.99 -3.49 9.76
CA PHE A 100 5.56 -3.73 9.95
C PHE A 100 4.92 -2.69 10.87
N ASN A 101 5.59 -2.29 11.95
CA ASN A 101 5.07 -1.24 12.83
C ASN A 101 4.84 0.08 12.05
N ASN A 102 5.83 0.51 11.27
CA ASN A 102 5.71 1.71 10.44
C ASN A 102 4.63 1.56 9.36
N LEU A 103 4.48 0.37 8.77
CA LEU A 103 3.44 0.10 7.79
C LEU A 103 2.05 0.23 8.40
N PHE A 104 1.79 -0.42 9.54
CA PHE A 104 0.50 -0.35 10.21
C PHE A 104 0.19 1.05 10.75
N MET A 105 1.18 1.77 11.27
CA MET A 105 1.01 3.18 11.65
C MET A 105 0.62 4.03 10.45
N SER A 106 1.29 3.85 9.31
CA SER A 106 0.96 4.58 8.06
C SER A 106 -0.46 4.28 7.58
N ILE A 107 -0.95 3.05 7.72
CA ILE A 107 -2.33 2.70 7.39
C ILE A 107 -3.30 3.45 8.32
N ALA A 108 -3.06 3.44 9.63
CA ALA A 108 -3.90 4.16 10.59
C ALA A 108 -3.92 5.67 10.33
N GLU A 109 -2.79 6.26 9.95
CA GLU A 109 -2.69 7.67 9.54
C GLU A 109 -3.51 7.96 8.27
N GLN A 110 -3.41 7.10 7.25
CA GLN A 110 -4.19 7.23 6.01
C GLN A 110 -5.70 7.12 6.26
N MET A 111 -6.13 6.23 7.16
CA MET A 111 -7.52 6.18 7.63
C MET A 111 -7.94 7.53 8.22
N GLY A 112 -7.11 8.14 9.06
CA GLY A 112 -7.36 9.45 9.66
C GLY A 112 -7.45 10.57 8.63
N TYR A 113 -6.54 10.63 7.67
CA TYR A 113 -6.60 11.60 6.56
C TYR A 113 -7.87 11.44 5.73
N THR A 114 -8.26 10.22 5.46
CA THR A 114 -9.49 9.94 4.70
C THR A 114 -10.72 10.41 5.47
N LEU A 115 -10.80 10.08 6.76
CA LEU A 115 -11.89 10.52 7.63
C LEU A 115 -11.95 12.06 7.70
N GLN A 116 -10.84 12.72 7.95
CA GLN A 116 -10.76 14.18 8.00
C GLN A 116 -11.27 14.84 6.72
N ASN A 117 -10.84 14.32 5.56
CA ASN A 117 -11.16 14.92 4.26
C ASN A 117 -12.61 14.66 3.81
N THR A 118 -13.22 13.57 4.27
CA THR A 118 -14.59 13.18 3.89
C THR A 118 -15.64 13.58 4.93
N ALA A 119 -15.24 13.89 6.17
CA ALA A 119 -16.16 14.26 7.21
C ALA A 119 -16.85 15.61 6.94
N LEU A 120 -18.10 15.72 7.37
CA LEU A 120 -18.87 16.98 7.37
C LEU A 120 -18.80 17.69 8.72
N SER A 121 -18.46 16.96 9.78
CA SER A 121 -18.35 17.50 11.14
C SER A 121 -17.14 18.44 11.27
N VAL A 122 -17.37 19.65 11.77
CA VAL A 122 -16.30 20.62 12.11
C VAL A 122 -15.35 20.06 13.18
N ASN A 123 -15.87 19.26 14.13
CA ASN A 123 -15.04 18.64 15.15
C ASN A 123 -14.05 17.64 14.54
N VAL A 124 -14.50 16.82 13.61
CA VAL A 124 -13.62 15.87 12.90
C VAL A 124 -12.67 16.59 11.96
N LYS A 125 -13.19 17.49 11.12
CA LYS A 125 -12.45 18.10 10.01
C LYS A 125 -11.42 19.14 10.45
N GLU A 126 -11.77 19.97 11.43
CA GLU A 126 -10.95 21.13 11.83
C GLU A 126 -10.29 20.94 13.19
N ARG A 127 -10.98 20.30 14.14
CA ARG A 127 -10.45 20.06 15.49
C ARG A 127 -9.72 18.73 15.63
N LEU A 128 -9.81 17.86 14.61
CA LEU A 128 -9.22 16.51 14.60
C LEU A 128 -9.68 15.66 15.79
N ASP A 129 -10.93 15.86 16.22
CA ASP A 129 -11.54 15.13 17.33
C ASP A 129 -12.01 13.76 16.87
N PHE A 130 -11.06 12.92 16.58
CA PHE A 130 -11.25 11.52 16.19
C PHE A 130 -9.97 10.71 16.43
N SER A 131 -10.05 9.40 16.36
CA SER A 131 -8.90 8.50 16.40
C SER A 131 -9.10 7.33 15.44
N CYS A 132 -8.01 6.87 14.85
CA CYS A 132 -7.97 5.67 13.99
C CYS A 132 -6.92 4.71 14.55
N ALA A 133 -7.27 3.42 14.61
CA ALA A 133 -6.37 2.39 15.10
C ALA A 133 -6.68 1.04 14.44
N ILE A 134 -5.71 0.14 14.47
CA ILE A 134 -5.78 -1.23 13.98
C ILE A 134 -5.59 -2.18 15.16
N PHE A 135 -6.42 -3.20 15.22
CA PHE A 135 -6.42 -4.21 16.27
C PHE A 135 -6.28 -5.60 15.65
N ASP A 136 -5.76 -6.54 16.42
CA ASP A 136 -5.77 -7.95 16.05
C ASP A 136 -7.15 -8.58 16.31
N SER A 137 -7.30 -9.85 15.92
CA SER A 137 -8.53 -10.62 16.09
C SER A 137 -8.94 -10.84 17.56
N THR A 138 -8.08 -10.52 18.52
CA THR A 138 -8.37 -10.59 19.97
C THR A 138 -8.77 -9.24 20.55
N GLY A 139 -8.72 -8.16 19.77
CA GLY A 139 -8.94 -6.80 20.22
C GLY A 139 -7.73 -6.17 20.91
N SER A 140 -6.53 -6.68 20.66
CA SER A 140 -5.28 -6.05 21.11
C SER A 140 -4.80 -5.03 20.10
N LEU A 141 -4.33 -3.88 20.57
CA LEU A 141 -3.88 -2.79 19.72
C LEU A 141 -2.61 -3.17 18.97
N ILE A 142 -2.64 -3.08 17.63
CA ILE A 142 -1.46 -3.23 16.76
C ILE A 142 -0.83 -1.88 16.48
N ALA A 143 -1.61 -0.92 16.01
CA ALA A 143 -1.14 0.42 15.67
C ALA A 143 -2.25 1.45 15.81
N ASN A 144 -1.86 2.70 16.09
CA ASN A 144 -2.76 3.84 16.13
C ASN A 144 -2.13 5.06 15.47
N ALA A 145 -2.96 5.89 14.85
CA ALA A 145 -2.51 7.19 14.40
C ALA A 145 -2.37 8.18 15.60
N PRO A 146 -1.47 9.16 15.51
CA PRO A 146 -1.22 10.14 16.59
C PRO A 146 -2.36 11.18 16.66
N HIS A 147 -3.57 10.74 17.04
CA HIS A 147 -4.75 11.59 17.22
C HIS A 147 -5.05 11.82 18.72
N MET A 148 -6.34 11.71 19.11
CA MET A 148 -6.76 12.00 20.49
C MET A 148 -6.36 10.87 21.45
N PRO A 149 -5.41 11.11 22.39
CA PRO A 149 -4.91 10.03 23.26
C PRO A 149 -5.98 9.39 24.16
N VAL A 150 -7.01 10.15 24.54
CA VAL A 150 -8.07 9.66 25.41
C VAL A 150 -8.87 8.51 24.81
N HIS A 151 -9.02 8.48 23.49
CA HIS A 151 -9.73 7.42 22.80
C HIS A 151 -8.98 6.07 22.84
N LEU A 152 -7.66 6.09 22.90
CA LEU A 152 -6.84 4.87 22.90
C LEU A 152 -7.16 3.95 24.08
N GLY A 153 -7.49 4.50 25.24
CA GLY A 153 -7.81 3.74 26.45
C GLY A 153 -9.10 2.93 26.32
N SER A 154 -10.05 3.37 25.49
CA SER A 154 -11.37 2.74 25.33
C SER A 154 -11.50 1.91 24.06
N MET A 155 -10.76 2.21 23.00
CA MET A 155 -10.93 1.57 21.69
C MET A 155 -10.75 0.03 21.76
N GLY A 156 -9.78 -0.47 22.52
CA GLY A 156 -9.57 -1.89 22.69
C GLY A 156 -10.77 -2.59 23.35
N GLU A 157 -11.42 -1.92 24.32
CA GLU A 157 -12.63 -2.46 24.94
C GLU A 157 -13.82 -2.44 23.98
N SER A 158 -13.92 -1.41 23.14
CA SER A 158 -14.93 -1.36 22.08
C SER A 158 -14.80 -2.54 21.11
N VAL A 159 -13.58 -2.84 20.66
CA VAL A 159 -13.31 -3.97 19.77
C VAL A 159 -13.65 -5.30 20.45
N ARG A 160 -13.18 -5.50 21.69
CA ARG A 160 -13.49 -6.72 22.47
C ARG A 160 -14.98 -6.90 22.72
N ALA A 161 -15.73 -5.82 22.97
CA ALA A 161 -17.17 -5.89 23.12
C ALA A 161 -17.86 -6.38 21.84
N VAL A 162 -17.46 -5.85 20.68
CA VAL A 162 -18.01 -6.30 19.38
C VAL A 162 -17.68 -7.77 19.14
N ILE A 163 -16.42 -8.20 19.34
CA ILE A 163 -16.03 -9.60 19.17
C ILE A 163 -16.86 -10.52 20.06
N ARG A 164 -16.98 -10.19 21.34
CA ARG A 164 -17.74 -10.99 22.33
C ARG A 164 -19.22 -11.07 22.00
N ASP A 165 -19.84 -9.93 21.66
CA ASP A 165 -21.28 -9.85 21.49
C ASP A 165 -21.76 -10.38 20.12
N ASN A 166 -20.83 -10.61 19.18
CA ASN A 166 -21.10 -11.13 17.82
C ASN A 166 -20.25 -12.37 17.51
N GLU A 167 -19.91 -13.17 18.52
CA GLU A 167 -19.10 -14.38 18.35
C GLU A 167 -19.70 -15.33 17.29
N GLY A 168 -18.95 -15.66 16.26
CA GLY A 168 -19.36 -16.54 15.16
C GLY A 168 -20.30 -15.91 14.13
N GLU A 169 -20.68 -14.63 14.27
CA GLU A 169 -21.56 -13.91 13.34
C GLU A 169 -20.83 -12.84 12.51
N ILE A 170 -19.56 -12.54 12.84
CA ILE A 170 -18.78 -11.51 12.15
C ILE A 170 -18.35 -12.02 10.78
N GLY A 171 -18.72 -11.30 9.70
CA GLY A 171 -18.45 -11.67 8.32
C GLY A 171 -17.79 -10.55 7.49
N PRO A 172 -17.25 -10.92 6.30
CA PRO A 172 -16.70 -9.92 5.39
C PRO A 172 -17.73 -8.89 4.96
N GLY A 173 -17.36 -7.60 5.08
CA GLY A 173 -18.22 -6.48 4.71
C GLY A 173 -19.09 -5.94 5.84
N ASP A 174 -19.04 -6.55 7.03
CA ASP A 174 -19.73 -6.04 8.20
C ASP A 174 -19.09 -4.75 8.71
N ALA A 175 -19.92 -3.92 9.35
CA ALA A 175 -19.49 -2.76 10.09
C ALA A 175 -20.34 -2.62 11.37
N PHE A 176 -19.68 -2.51 12.50
CA PHE A 176 -20.31 -2.40 13.81
C PHE A 176 -20.19 -0.96 14.30
N VAL A 177 -21.25 -0.46 14.92
CA VAL A 177 -21.31 0.89 15.48
C VAL A 177 -21.74 0.82 16.92
N LEU A 178 -20.97 1.44 17.81
CA LEU A 178 -21.32 1.50 19.23
C LEU A 178 -20.95 2.85 19.87
N ASN A 179 -21.69 3.23 20.90
CA ASN A 179 -21.41 4.37 21.77
C ASN A 179 -21.91 4.14 23.19
N ASN A 180 -22.31 2.90 23.55
CA ASN A 180 -22.84 2.61 24.86
C ASN A 180 -21.69 2.52 25.90
N PRO A 181 -21.59 3.44 26.88
CA PRO A 181 -20.49 3.45 27.85
C PRO A 181 -20.53 2.26 28.84
N TYR A 182 -21.63 1.52 28.89
CA TYR A 182 -21.77 0.33 29.72
C TYR A 182 -21.41 -0.97 28.95
N ASN A 183 -21.14 -0.84 27.63
CA ASN A 183 -20.75 -1.98 26.80
C ASN A 183 -19.76 -1.52 25.71
N GLY A 184 -18.54 -1.28 26.11
CA GLY A 184 -17.41 -0.99 25.21
C GLY A 184 -17.29 0.44 24.70
N GLY A 185 -18.30 1.29 24.85
CA GLY A 185 -18.23 2.70 24.45
C GLY A 185 -17.54 3.59 25.49
N THR A 186 -17.00 4.73 25.07
CA THR A 186 -16.38 5.73 25.96
C THR A 186 -17.46 6.57 26.64
N HIS A 187 -18.24 7.29 25.85
CA HIS A 187 -19.38 8.11 26.26
C HIS A 187 -20.33 8.33 25.08
N LEU A 188 -21.58 8.67 25.36
CA LEU A 188 -22.64 8.72 24.33
C LEU A 188 -22.32 9.57 23.09
N PRO A 189 -21.61 10.70 23.19
CA PRO A 189 -21.24 11.49 21.99
C PRO A 189 -20.21 10.82 21.09
N ASP A 190 -19.35 9.94 21.63
CA ASP A 190 -18.33 9.24 20.84
C ASP A 190 -18.97 8.04 20.12
N ILE A 191 -18.91 8.10 18.81
CA ILE A 191 -19.34 7.00 17.95
C ILE A 191 -18.12 6.22 17.50
N THR A 192 -18.02 4.97 17.93
CA THR A 192 -16.97 4.06 17.48
C THR A 192 -17.50 3.19 16.34
N VAL A 193 -16.78 3.18 15.22
CA VAL A 193 -17.05 2.33 14.06
C VAL A 193 -15.95 1.29 13.96
N ILE A 194 -16.30 0.02 13.89
CA ILE A 194 -15.38 -1.12 13.81
C ILE A 194 -15.72 -1.91 12.55
N THR A 195 -14.73 -2.07 11.68
CA THR A 195 -14.87 -2.84 10.44
C THR A 195 -13.85 -3.97 10.46
N PRO A 196 -14.28 -5.24 10.44
CA PRO A 196 -13.36 -6.37 10.34
C PRO A 196 -12.74 -6.45 8.95
N VAL A 197 -11.47 -6.78 8.90
CA VAL A 197 -10.72 -7.04 7.66
C VAL A 197 -10.37 -8.52 7.62
N PHE A 198 -10.69 -9.17 6.51
CA PHE A 198 -10.45 -10.59 6.32
C PHE A 198 -9.34 -10.80 5.30
N ASP A 199 -8.45 -11.75 5.59
CA ASP A 199 -7.48 -12.30 4.66
C ASP A 199 -7.63 -13.82 4.61
N GLU A 200 -7.84 -14.38 3.42
CA GLU A 200 -8.11 -15.82 3.21
C GLU A 200 -9.22 -16.42 4.11
N GLY A 201 -10.12 -15.59 4.62
CA GLY A 201 -11.25 -16.02 5.47
C GLY A 201 -10.98 -15.92 6.99
N GLU A 202 -9.81 -15.44 7.38
CA GLU A 202 -9.45 -15.13 8.78
C GLU A 202 -9.44 -13.60 9.01
N ILE A 203 -9.82 -13.17 10.23
CA ILE A 203 -9.78 -11.77 10.66
C ILE A 203 -8.36 -11.43 11.11
#